data_86a431bd7483295fdbf208a933e322b3
#
_entry.id   86a431bd7483295fdbf208a933e322b3
#
_cell.length_a   1.000
_cell.length_b   1.000
_cell.length_c   1.000
_cell.angle_alpha   90.00
_cell.angle_beta   90.00
_cell.angle_gamma   90.00
#
_symmetry.space_group_name_H-M   'P 1'
#
loop_
_entity.id
_entity.type
_entity.pdbx_description
1 polymer ?
#
loop_
_entity_poly.entity_id
_entity_poly.type
_entity_poly.pdbx_seq_one_letter_code
_entity_poly.pdbx_strand_id
1 'polypeptide(L)'
;MMKLIIFSLLIFSSNCLNYPFKKNNLKLFNMEKNTLLNNNGLPSFKSFSASEVEPGIDYIIDKLEIDFTNLEKDIEKTDDIDLLYKLAIDDLTLIEYPLSYGWGLVSHLHSVKNNDDLRNVYEKMQPKIIKTTTKISQSKILYNALIKLKNSQKLNKVQQRIVDASCHGMFLSGIGLEDKEKEEFNNKKIRLAELSTKFSNNVLDAIKEYELYITDDENMKNLPSSALELYSSQAKEKYPKSTPEDGPWKITLDIPSYLPIMLHHPSSELREKLYRVYISKASLGKNNNLPLIEEILKLKKEKADILKFKNHAELSLSSKMASSVEEIENLLNMLADKAKPFALRDNNNIKKYADEISGKCLDLNLWDIPYWSERLKEKELQFKEEELKPYLPLNQVLDGLFNIAKDLFNIKIVERDNVKEKIDVWNEDVKFFDIYDISTDQHIASFYLDPYSRPGEKKGGAWMNGCLDKSKYLNKKPVAYLICNGSPPIKKDDGTIKPSLMTFREVETLFHEFGHG
;
A
#
# COMPACT_ATOMS: atom_id res chain seq x y z
N MET A 1 53.46 13.65 -36.28
CA MET A 1 54.48 13.59 -35.23
C MET A 1 53.76 13.41 -33.92
N MET A 2 53.59 12.23 -33.45
CA MET A 2 54.54 11.44 -32.63
C MET A 2 54.81 12.05 -31.24
N LYS A 3 54.37 11.27 -30.30
CA LYS A 3 54.99 10.81 -29.02
C LYS A 3 54.51 11.53 -27.78
N LEU A 4 54.41 10.98 -26.61
CA LEU A 4 54.60 9.66 -25.97
C LEU A 4 54.10 9.78 -24.56
N ILE A 5 53.30 8.86 -24.07
CA ILE A 5 53.33 8.02 -22.88
C ILE A 5 54.36 8.41 -21.79
N ILE A 6 53.95 8.58 -20.55
CA ILE A 6 54.69 8.15 -19.39
C ILE A 6 53.72 7.56 -18.33
N PHE A 7 53.93 6.26 -18.10
CA PHE A 7 53.52 5.47 -16.94
C PHE A 7 54.37 5.86 -15.72
N SER A 8 53.79 6.01 -14.56
CA SER A 8 54.50 5.89 -13.30
C SER A 8 53.79 4.90 -12.38
N LEU A 9 54.35 3.73 -12.37
CA LEU A 9 54.20 2.72 -11.31
C LEU A 9 54.80 3.28 -10.00
N LEU A 10 54.04 3.25 -8.94
CA LEU A 10 54.59 3.23 -7.58
C LEU A 10 54.26 1.89 -6.95
N ILE A 11 55.32 1.11 -6.86
CA ILE A 11 55.44 -0.13 -6.11
C ILE A 11 55.42 0.23 -4.63
N PHE A 12 54.47 -0.30 -3.86
CA PHE A 12 54.60 -0.46 -2.42
C PHE A 12 54.60 -1.94 -2.07
N SER A 13 55.66 -2.27 -1.40
CA SER A 13 56.11 -3.57 -0.98
C SER A 13 55.10 -4.34 -0.13
N SER A 14 55.02 -5.61 -0.47
CA SER A 14 54.43 -6.72 0.28
C SER A 14 54.91 -6.81 1.73
N ASN A 15 53.96 -6.90 2.65
CA ASN A 15 54.12 -7.76 3.81
C ASN A 15 52.79 -8.51 4.07
N CYS A 16 52.94 -9.83 4.05
CA CYS A 16 51.91 -10.84 4.16
C CYS A 16 51.18 -10.79 5.50
N LEU A 17 49.87 -10.87 5.44
CA LEU A 17 49.06 -11.59 6.41
C LEU A 17 48.01 -12.40 5.64
N ASN A 18 48.15 -13.72 5.69
CA ASN A 18 47.22 -14.71 5.18
C ASN A 18 45.88 -14.60 5.92
N TYR A 19 44.87 -14.11 5.25
CA TYR A 19 43.46 -14.29 5.62
C TYR A 19 42.71 -15.03 4.50
N PRO A 20 41.68 -15.82 4.79
CA PRO A 20 41.05 -16.73 3.83
C PRO A 20 40.16 -15.97 2.83
N PHE A 21 40.76 -15.54 1.72
CA PHE A 21 40.17 -14.61 0.72
C PHE A 21 39.15 -15.25 -0.23
N LYS A 22 38.83 -16.54 -0.15
CA LYS A 22 37.97 -17.20 -1.14
C LYS A 22 36.46 -17.18 -0.82
N LYS A 23 36.04 -16.99 0.44
CA LYS A 23 34.61 -16.91 0.80
C LYS A 23 34.02 -15.49 0.71
N ASN A 24 34.85 -14.46 0.87
CA ASN A 24 34.39 -13.06 0.84
C ASN A 24 34.15 -12.52 -0.58
N ASN A 25 34.92 -12.98 -1.59
CA ASN A 25 34.74 -12.49 -2.96
C ASN A 25 33.44 -12.96 -3.62
N LEU A 26 32.96 -14.18 -3.30
CA LEU A 26 31.63 -14.63 -3.79
C LEU A 26 30.48 -13.89 -3.09
N LYS A 27 30.62 -13.55 -1.81
CA LYS A 27 29.64 -12.72 -1.10
C LYS A 27 29.61 -11.30 -1.67
N LEU A 28 30.74 -10.67 -1.89
CA LEU A 28 30.84 -9.33 -2.49
C LEU A 28 30.31 -9.31 -3.95
N PHE A 29 30.65 -10.32 -4.75
CA PHE A 29 30.17 -10.41 -6.14
C PHE A 29 28.66 -10.64 -6.26
N ASN A 30 28.06 -11.39 -5.33
CA ASN A 30 26.60 -11.55 -5.25
C ASN A 30 25.91 -10.28 -4.70
N MET A 31 26.60 -9.48 -3.90
CA MET A 31 26.06 -8.21 -3.37
C MET A 31 25.98 -7.12 -4.45
N GLU A 32 26.94 -7.02 -5.36
CA GLU A 32 26.90 -6.05 -6.48
C GLU A 32 25.71 -6.27 -7.42
N LYS A 33 25.12 -7.46 -7.44
CA LYS A 33 23.93 -7.80 -8.25
C LYS A 33 22.62 -7.73 -7.50
N ASN A 34 22.64 -7.47 -6.18
CA ASN A 34 21.43 -7.43 -5.37
C ASN A 34 20.58 -6.20 -5.75
N THR A 35 19.33 -6.45 -6.13
CA THR A 35 18.41 -5.42 -6.63
C THR A 35 18.10 -4.34 -5.60
N LEU A 36 18.12 -4.67 -4.31
CA LEU A 36 17.87 -3.73 -3.21
C LEU A 36 18.99 -2.69 -3.03
N LEU A 37 20.20 -2.98 -3.53
CA LEU A 37 21.34 -2.08 -3.44
C LEU A 37 21.41 -1.08 -4.60
N ASN A 38 20.65 -1.31 -5.67
CA ASN A 38 20.58 -0.40 -6.83
C ASN A 38 19.51 0.67 -6.62
N ASN A 39 19.83 1.66 -5.81
CA ASN A 39 18.89 2.73 -5.40
C ASN A 39 18.98 4.03 -6.24
N ASN A 40 19.62 3.99 -7.42
CA ASN A 40 19.85 5.17 -8.26
C ASN A 40 18.74 5.46 -9.26
N GLY A 41 17.65 4.70 -9.28
CA GLY A 41 16.54 4.87 -10.23
C GLY A 41 15.26 4.21 -9.78
N LEU A 42 14.42 3.86 -10.73
CA LEU A 42 13.22 3.06 -10.48
C LEU A 42 13.60 1.66 -9.98
N PRO A 43 12.76 1.04 -9.13
CA PRO A 43 13.01 -0.31 -8.63
C PRO A 43 13.05 -1.36 -9.73
N SER A 44 13.89 -2.37 -9.54
CA SER A 44 14.02 -3.52 -10.45
C SER A 44 13.11 -4.67 -9.98
N PHE A 45 11.87 -4.69 -10.44
CA PHE A 45 10.86 -5.68 -10.02
C PHE A 45 11.03 -7.06 -10.65
N LYS A 46 11.43 -7.14 -11.94
CA LYS A 46 11.55 -8.42 -12.68
C LYS A 46 12.72 -9.26 -12.23
N SER A 47 13.82 -8.60 -11.86
CA SER A 47 15.03 -9.27 -11.38
C SER A 47 15.01 -9.53 -9.87
N PHE A 48 14.02 -8.99 -9.16
CA PHE A 48 13.88 -9.19 -7.71
C PHE A 48 13.62 -10.65 -7.35
N SER A 49 14.31 -11.11 -6.31
CA SER A 49 14.09 -12.43 -5.69
C SER A 49 13.99 -12.31 -4.18
N ALA A 50 13.08 -13.07 -3.55
CA ALA A 50 12.97 -13.14 -2.10
C ALA A 50 14.28 -13.57 -1.41
N SER A 51 15.11 -14.37 -2.08
CA SER A 51 16.43 -14.79 -1.57
C SER A 51 17.46 -13.67 -1.45
N GLU A 52 17.24 -12.54 -2.13
CA GLU A 52 18.12 -11.36 -2.06
C GLU A 52 17.81 -10.45 -0.86
N VAL A 53 16.61 -10.60 -0.26
CA VAL A 53 16.11 -9.68 0.77
C VAL A 53 16.99 -9.73 2.01
N GLU A 54 17.19 -10.93 2.58
CA GLU A 54 18.00 -11.06 3.82
C GLU A 54 19.42 -10.53 3.65
N PRO A 55 20.22 -11.00 2.67
CA PRO A 55 21.60 -10.51 2.53
C PRO A 55 21.66 -9.02 2.16
N GLY A 56 20.71 -8.52 1.34
CA GLY A 56 20.67 -7.12 0.95
C GLY A 56 20.31 -6.19 2.11
N ILE A 57 19.28 -6.52 2.86
CA ILE A 57 18.85 -5.74 4.02
C ILE A 57 19.88 -5.80 5.16
N ASP A 58 20.48 -6.96 5.45
CA ASP A 58 21.54 -7.06 6.46
C ASP A 58 22.73 -6.16 6.09
N TYR A 59 23.16 -6.15 4.82
CA TYR A 59 24.23 -5.25 4.37
C TYR A 59 23.86 -3.77 4.52
N ILE A 60 22.63 -3.40 4.14
CA ILE A 60 22.16 -2.01 4.27
C ILE A 60 22.11 -1.59 5.74
N ILE A 61 21.65 -2.47 6.64
CA ILE A 61 21.60 -2.21 8.08
C ILE A 61 23.01 -2.03 8.63
N ASP A 62 23.94 -2.93 8.33
CA ASP A 62 25.33 -2.85 8.81
C ASP A 62 25.97 -1.53 8.36
N LYS A 63 25.79 -1.15 7.10
CA LYS A 63 26.29 0.12 6.59
C LYS A 63 25.66 1.31 7.27
N LEU A 64 24.33 1.32 7.41
CA LEU A 64 23.58 2.39 8.08
C LEU A 64 24.06 2.58 9.52
N GLU A 65 24.30 1.51 10.28
CA GLU A 65 24.79 1.60 11.66
C GLU A 65 26.19 2.19 11.74
N ILE A 66 27.08 1.85 10.80
CA ILE A 66 28.43 2.43 10.71
C ILE A 66 28.33 3.92 10.37
N ASP A 67 27.60 4.26 9.34
CA ASP A 67 27.46 5.64 8.85
C ASP A 67 26.79 6.52 9.92
N PHE A 68 25.75 6.02 10.60
CA PHE A 68 25.08 6.71 11.70
C PHE A 68 26.01 6.95 12.91
N THR A 69 26.84 5.94 13.28
CA THR A 69 27.81 6.11 14.35
C THR A 69 28.87 7.20 14.03
N ASN A 70 29.25 7.32 12.77
CA ASN A 70 30.17 8.39 12.33
C ASN A 70 29.45 9.74 12.32
N LEU A 71 28.21 9.80 11.88
CA LEU A 71 27.36 11.01 11.91
C LEU A 71 27.20 11.52 13.35
N GLU A 72 26.95 10.67 14.34
CA GLU A 72 26.86 11.06 15.74
C GLU A 72 28.16 11.71 16.23
N LYS A 73 29.33 11.14 15.89
CA LYS A 73 30.62 11.74 16.23
C LYS A 73 30.85 13.12 15.60
N ASP A 74 30.34 13.32 14.38
CA ASP A 74 30.50 14.61 13.69
C ASP A 74 29.52 15.64 14.25
N ILE A 75 28.30 15.23 14.65
CA ILE A 75 27.35 16.05 15.40
C ILE A 75 27.95 16.56 16.72
N GLU A 76 28.63 15.70 17.48
CA GLU A 76 29.26 16.07 18.76
C GLU A 76 30.41 17.07 18.62
N LYS A 77 31.06 17.13 17.45
CA LYS A 77 32.21 18.02 17.21
C LYS A 77 31.84 19.43 16.79
N THR A 78 30.56 19.72 16.48
CA THR A 78 30.16 20.99 15.92
C THR A 78 29.18 21.77 16.82
N ASP A 79 29.42 23.08 16.92
CA ASP A 79 28.49 24.05 17.50
C ASP A 79 27.86 24.97 16.44
N ASP A 80 28.31 24.88 15.19
CA ASP A 80 27.78 25.66 14.09
C ASP A 80 26.36 25.17 13.73
N ILE A 81 25.39 26.05 13.74
CA ILE A 81 23.96 25.72 13.54
C ILE A 81 23.67 25.25 12.13
N ASP A 82 24.30 25.81 11.11
CA ASP A 82 24.06 25.47 9.72
C ASP A 82 24.64 24.07 9.41
N LEU A 83 25.86 23.82 9.93
CA LEU A 83 26.47 22.48 9.84
C LEU A 83 25.67 21.46 10.65
N LEU A 84 25.19 21.82 11.83
CA LEU A 84 24.38 20.94 12.68
C LEU A 84 23.07 20.55 11.99
N TYR A 85 22.40 21.50 11.33
CA TYR A 85 21.20 21.22 10.53
C TYR A 85 21.51 20.26 9.37
N LYS A 86 22.59 20.54 8.64
CA LYS A 86 23.04 19.66 7.56
C LYS A 86 23.28 18.24 8.03
N LEU A 87 23.99 18.04 9.13
CA LEU A 87 24.29 16.72 9.69
C LEU A 87 23.00 16.03 10.18
N ALA A 88 22.22 16.71 11.04
CA ALA A 88 21.08 16.10 11.73
C ALA A 88 19.85 15.88 10.84
N ILE A 89 19.74 16.54 9.69
CA ILE A 89 18.60 16.43 8.77
C ILE A 89 19.04 15.92 7.40
N ASP A 90 19.93 16.64 6.71
CA ASP A 90 20.25 16.33 5.31
C ASP A 90 21.11 15.06 5.18
N ASP A 91 22.20 14.97 5.93
CA ASP A 91 23.11 13.82 5.88
C ASP A 91 22.45 12.58 6.51
N LEU A 92 21.63 12.74 7.57
CA LEU A 92 20.81 11.65 8.11
C LEU A 92 19.88 11.08 7.02
N THR A 93 19.20 11.94 6.26
CA THR A 93 18.34 11.53 5.15
C THR A 93 19.11 10.69 4.12
N LEU A 94 20.36 11.07 3.80
CA LEU A 94 21.22 10.34 2.87
C LEU A 94 21.55 8.92 3.34
N ILE A 95 21.91 8.78 4.61
CA ILE A 95 22.32 7.47 5.15
C ILE A 95 21.12 6.54 5.40
N GLU A 96 19.91 7.08 5.65
CA GLU A 96 18.68 6.30 5.82
C GLU A 96 18.04 5.89 4.48
N TYR A 97 18.32 6.63 3.40
CA TYR A 97 17.68 6.43 2.09
C TYR A 97 17.82 5.00 1.55
N PRO A 98 19.00 4.32 1.59
CA PRO A 98 19.12 2.94 1.09
C PRO A 98 18.19 1.96 1.80
N LEU A 99 17.99 2.10 3.11
CA LEU A 99 17.08 1.25 3.88
C LEU A 99 15.62 1.54 3.51
N SER A 100 15.25 2.81 3.42
CA SER A 100 13.90 3.24 3.02
C SER A 100 13.55 2.72 1.63
N TYR A 101 14.46 2.85 0.67
CA TYR A 101 14.29 2.35 -0.69
C TYR A 101 14.16 0.83 -0.75
N GLY A 102 15.13 0.10 -0.18
CA GLY A 102 15.14 -1.36 -0.25
C GLY A 102 13.97 -2.00 0.49
N TRP A 103 13.65 -1.53 1.70
CA TRP A 103 12.51 -2.02 2.46
C TRP A 103 11.17 -1.58 1.86
N GLY A 104 11.11 -0.40 1.25
CA GLY A 104 9.95 0.08 0.49
C GLY A 104 9.61 -0.86 -0.66
N LEU A 105 10.60 -1.28 -1.45
CA LEU A 105 10.43 -2.25 -2.53
C LEU A 105 9.91 -3.61 -2.02
N VAL A 106 10.51 -4.15 -0.95
CA VAL A 106 10.08 -5.42 -0.33
C VAL A 106 8.65 -5.32 0.17
N SER A 107 8.30 -4.23 0.87
CA SER A 107 6.96 -4.00 1.42
C SER A 107 5.90 -3.83 0.34
N HIS A 108 6.26 -3.16 -0.76
CA HIS A 108 5.38 -3.02 -1.93
C HIS A 108 5.07 -4.39 -2.52
N LEU A 109 6.11 -5.17 -2.87
CA LEU A 109 5.93 -6.51 -3.44
C LEU A 109 5.19 -7.46 -2.49
N HIS A 110 5.43 -7.38 -1.19
CA HIS A 110 4.65 -8.12 -0.19
C HIS A 110 3.15 -7.78 -0.22
N SER A 111 2.77 -6.60 -0.70
CA SER A 111 1.37 -6.17 -0.80
C SER A 111 0.71 -6.50 -2.14
N VAL A 112 1.48 -6.54 -3.25
CA VAL A 112 0.92 -6.67 -4.62
C VAL A 112 1.34 -7.94 -5.36
N LYS A 113 2.34 -8.67 -4.86
CA LYS A 113 2.88 -9.92 -5.43
C LYS A 113 3.26 -10.91 -4.33
N ASN A 114 2.31 -11.15 -3.45
CA ASN A 114 2.51 -11.96 -2.24
C ASN A 114 2.73 -13.43 -2.57
N ASN A 115 3.70 -14.05 -1.90
CA ASN A 115 3.97 -15.49 -1.91
C ASN A 115 4.68 -15.91 -0.62
N ASP A 116 4.76 -17.22 -0.37
CA ASP A 116 5.29 -17.77 0.88
C ASP A 116 6.76 -17.41 1.12
N ASP A 117 7.61 -17.44 0.09
CA ASP A 117 9.04 -17.10 0.22
C ASP A 117 9.22 -15.64 0.64
N LEU A 118 8.45 -14.72 0.01
CA LEU A 118 8.49 -13.30 0.34
C LEU A 118 7.93 -13.03 1.74
N ARG A 119 6.86 -13.73 2.14
CA ARG A 119 6.32 -13.63 3.51
C ARG A 119 7.35 -14.03 4.55
N ASN A 120 7.97 -15.19 4.37
CA ASN A 120 8.93 -15.75 5.31
C ASN A 120 10.12 -14.79 5.53
N VAL A 121 10.66 -14.25 4.46
CA VAL A 121 11.80 -13.31 4.57
C VAL A 121 11.36 -11.95 5.09
N TYR A 122 10.16 -11.47 4.73
CA TYR A 122 9.58 -10.23 5.26
C TYR A 122 9.42 -10.30 6.78
N GLU A 123 8.78 -11.35 7.30
CA GLU A 123 8.56 -11.57 8.73
C GLU A 123 9.87 -11.71 9.49
N LYS A 124 10.88 -12.34 8.90
CA LYS A 124 12.22 -12.47 9.48
C LYS A 124 12.96 -11.13 9.58
N MET A 125 12.84 -10.27 8.56
CA MET A 125 13.60 -9.02 8.47
C MET A 125 12.91 -7.83 9.16
N GLN A 126 11.58 -7.81 9.24
CA GLN A 126 10.81 -6.72 9.84
C GLN A 126 11.27 -6.36 11.26
N PRO A 127 11.50 -7.30 12.21
CA PRO A 127 12.01 -6.97 13.53
C PRO A 127 13.40 -6.31 13.51
N LYS A 128 14.29 -6.71 12.59
CA LYS A 128 15.62 -6.09 12.44
C LYS A 128 15.51 -4.64 11.98
N ILE A 129 14.65 -4.37 10.97
CA ILE A 129 14.37 -3.02 10.48
C ILE A 129 13.86 -2.14 11.62
N ILE A 130 12.85 -2.61 12.35
CA ILE A 130 12.26 -1.86 13.47
C ILE A 130 13.31 -1.55 14.55
N LYS A 131 14.17 -2.52 14.87
CA LYS A 131 15.24 -2.35 15.84
C LYS A 131 16.24 -1.27 15.40
N THR A 132 16.68 -1.32 14.14
CA THR A 132 17.65 -0.36 13.58
C THR A 132 17.06 1.04 13.52
N THR A 133 15.85 1.22 12.97
CA THR A 133 15.20 2.55 12.91
C THR A 133 14.87 3.10 14.30
N THR A 134 14.56 2.21 15.26
CA THR A 134 14.32 2.61 16.65
C THR A 134 15.62 3.09 17.32
N LYS A 135 16.76 2.44 17.07
CA LYS A 135 18.07 2.88 17.56
C LYS A 135 18.38 4.32 17.14
N ILE A 136 18.13 4.66 15.86
CA ILE A 136 18.31 6.02 15.33
C ILE A 136 17.35 7.00 16.01
N SER A 137 16.06 6.69 16.02
CA SER A 137 15.02 7.56 16.61
C SER A 137 15.10 7.69 18.15
N GLN A 138 15.94 6.92 18.82
CA GLN A 138 16.23 6.99 20.25
C GLN A 138 17.67 7.43 20.55
N SER A 139 18.39 8.02 19.59
CA SER A 139 19.72 8.60 19.81
C SER A 139 19.63 9.88 20.62
N LYS A 140 20.30 9.89 21.79
CA LYS A 140 20.37 11.10 22.63
C LYS A 140 21.23 12.21 21.99
N ILE A 141 22.26 11.83 21.23
CA ILE A 141 23.14 12.78 20.52
C ILE A 141 22.32 13.53 19.47
N LEU A 142 21.61 12.79 18.61
CA LEU A 142 20.75 13.39 17.59
C LEU A 142 19.64 14.24 18.20
N TYR A 143 18.97 13.76 19.25
CA TYR A 143 17.91 14.49 19.92
C TYR A 143 18.40 15.82 20.52
N ASN A 144 19.56 15.82 21.20
CA ASN A 144 20.15 17.03 21.74
C ASN A 144 20.52 18.03 20.64
N ALA A 145 21.02 17.55 19.50
CA ALA A 145 21.27 18.38 18.33
C ALA A 145 19.99 19.04 17.79
N LEU A 146 18.92 18.26 17.67
CA LEU A 146 17.61 18.79 17.25
C LEU A 146 17.03 19.80 18.24
N ILE A 147 17.17 19.57 19.56
CA ILE A 147 16.77 20.56 20.58
C ILE A 147 17.59 21.85 20.47
N LYS A 148 18.90 21.74 20.21
CA LYS A 148 19.76 22.91 19.99
C LYS A 148 19.33 23.70 18.74
N LEU A 149 19.03 22.99 17.63
CA LEU A 149 18.48 23.58 16.41
C LEU A 149 17.13 24.25 16.65
N LYS A 150 16.19 23.58 17.33
CA LYS A 150 14.86 24.09 17.69
C LYS A 150 14.93 25.41 18.44
N ASN A 151 15.86 25.54 19.36
CA ASN A 151 16.05 26.73 20.18
C ASN A 151 16.89 27.84 19.50
N SER A 152 17.47 27.53 18.32
CA SER A 152 18.22 28.52 17.56
C SER A 152 17.26 29.45 16.81
N GLN A 153 17.52 30.73 16.76
CA GLN A 153 16.73 31.69 15.98
C GLN A 153 17.20 31.79 14.51
N LYS A 154 18.06 30.87 14.07
CA LYS A 154 18.66 30.88 12.72
C LYS A 154 17.87 30.14 11.66
N LEU A 155 16.94 29.24 12.06
CA LEU A 155 16.17 28.42 11.12
C LEU A 155 15.06 29.23 10.44
N ASN A 156 14.87 29.01 9.14
CA ASN A 156 13.67 29.49 8.45
C ASN A 156 12.41 28.65 8.86
N LYS A 157 11.21 29.13 8.48
CA LYS A 157 9.94 28.51 8.89
C LYS A 157 9.82 27.03 8.48
N VAL A 158 10.37 26.65 7.33
CA VAL A 158 10.33 25.26 6.83
C VAL A 158 11.28 24.38 7.66
N GLN A 159 12.51 24.85 7.87
CA GLN A 159 13.50 24.17 8.69
C GLN A 159 13.01 24.01 10.14
N GLN A 160 12.42 25.05 10.72
CA GLN A 160 11.83 24.99 12.06
C GLN A 160 10.75 23.90 12.14
N ARG A 161 9.84 23.85 11.16
CA ARG A 161 8.80 22.81 11.11
C ARG A 161 9.37 21.40 11.00
N ILE A 162 10.42 21.20 10.20
CA ILE A 162 11.10 19.91 10.08
C ILE A 162 11.70 19.49 11.42
N VAL A 163 12.44 20.39 12.08
CA VAL A 163 13.07 20.12 13.37
C VAL A 163 12.03 19.84 14.45
N ASP A 164 10.95 20.63 14.52
CA ASP A 164 9.85 20.40 15.47
C ASP A 164 9.20 19.04 15.27
N ALA A 165 8.93 18.66 14.02
CA ALA A 165 8.37 17.35 13.68
C ALA A 165 9.33 16.20 14.05
N SER A 166 10.62 16.36 13.78
CA SER A 166 11.66 15.38 14.14
C SER A 166 11.78 15.20 15.66
N CYS A 167 11.82 16.29 16.42
CA CYS A 167 11.81 16.23 17.89
C CYS A 167 10.58 15.50 18.42
N HIS A 168 9.40 15.83 17.88
CA HIS A 168 8.15 15.18 18.27
C HIS A 168 8.14 13.69 17.90
N GLY A 169 8.61 13.33 16.71
CA GLY A 169 8.76 11.95 16.27
C GLY A 169 9.68 11.13 17.18
N MET A 170 10.82 11.70 17.60
CA MET A 170 11.73 11.05 18.55
C MET A 170 11.08 10.90 19.95
N PHE A 171 10.31 11.89 20.41
CA PHE A 171 9.53 11.77 21.65
C PHE A 171 8.54 10.60 21.55
N LEU A 172 7.75 10.51 20.49
CA LEU A 172 6.80 9.40 20.25
C LEU A 172 7.49 8.05 20.02
N SER A 173 8.77 8.06 19.69
CA SER A 173 9.63 6.86 19.59
C SER A 173 10.24 6.46 20.93
N GLY A 174 9.98 7.21 22.03
CA GLY A 174 10.42 6.85 23.37
C GLY A 174 11.84 7.29 23.71
N ILE A 175 12.35 8.39 23.13
CA ILE A 175 13.70 8.94 23.45
C ILE A 175 13.85 9.29 24.93
N GLY A 176 12.79 9.75 25.59
CA GLY A 176 12.78 10.13 26.99
C GLY A 176 12.60 8.98 28.00
N LEU A 177 12.47 7.74 27.54
CA LEU A 177 12.26 6.59 28.40
C LEU A 177 13.57 6.09 29.01
N GLU A 178 13.50 5.62 30.25
CA GLU A 178 14.60 4.96 30.95
C GLU A 178 14.77 3.50 30.48
N ASP A 179 15.91 2.89 30.73
CA ASP A 179 16.35 1.64 30.11
C ASP A 179 15.29 0.52 30.11
N LYS A 180 14.65 0.24 31.26
CA LYS A 180 13.65 -0.82 31.36
C LYS A 180 12.35 -0.48 30.62
N GLU A 181 11.84 0.74 30.77
CA GLU A 181 10.64 1.19 30.05
C GLU A 181 10.90 1.26 28.54
N LYS A 182 12.11 1.67 28.16
CA LYS A 182 12.55 1.71 26.77
C LYS A 182 12.58 0.32 26.14
N GLU A 183 13.15 -0.66 26.80
CA GLU A 183 13.17 -2.05 26.33
C GLU A 183 11.74 -2.60 26.17
N GLU A 184 10.89 -2.40 27.17
CA GLU A 184 9.48 -2.81 27.12
C GLU A 184 8.73 -2.15 25.97
N PHE A 185 8.90 -0.85 25.78
CA PHE A 185 8.32 -0.09 24.66
C PHE A 185 8.77 -0.63 23.30
N ASN A 186 10.07 -0.91 23.12
CA ASN A 186 10.63 -1.41 21.90
C ASN A 186 10.12 -2.83 21.57
N ASN A 187 10.02 -3.70 22.57
CA ASN A 187 9.45 -5.04 22.40
C ASN A 187 7.98 -4.97 21.97
N LYS A 188 7.17 -4.06 22.56
CA LYS A 188 5.78 -3.84 22.14
C LYS A 188 5.68 -3.31 20.69
N LYS A 189 6.60 -2.43 20.27
CA LYS A 189 6.65 -1.91 18.91
C LYS A 189 6.92 -3.03 17.88
N ILE A 190 7.86 -3.91 18.16
CA ILE A 190 8.17 -5.08 17.32
C ILE A 190 6.95 -6.01 17.28
N ARG A 191 6.39 -6.36 18.44
CA ARG A 191 5.24 -7.26 18.52
C ARG A 191 4.02 -6.73 17.78
N LEU A 192 3.72 -5.43 17.87
CA LEU A 192 2.64 -4.80 17.10
C LEU A 192 2.83 -4.92 15.59
N ALA A 193 4.05 -4.80 15.09
CA ALA A 193 4.34 -4.96 13.68
C ALA A 193 4.15 -6.42 13.21
N GLU A 194 4.63 -7.40 13.98
CA GLU A 194 4.40 -8.83 13.72
C GLU A 194 2.90 -9.16 13.67
N LEU A 195 2.12 -8.69 14.67
CA LEU A 195 0.68 -8.91 14.72
C LEU A 195 -0.05 -8.28 13.54
N SER A 196 0.35 -7.06 13.13
CA SER A 196 -0.24 -6.37 11.99
C SER A 196 0.04 -7.09 10.68
N THR A 197 1.25 -7.61 10.51
CA THR A 197 1.63 -8.42 9.34
C THR A 197 0.83 -9.72 9.30
N LYS A 198 0.76 -10.45 10.42
CA LYS A 198 -0.01 -11.68 10.54
C LYS A 198 -1.50 -11.44 10.29
N PHE A 199 -2.06 -10.35 10.84
CA PHE A 199 -3.45 -9.96 10.58
C PHE A 199 -3.72 -9.79 9.09
N SER A 200 -2.87 -9.06 8.38
CA SER A 200 -3.03 -8.83 6.94
C SER A 200 -2.89 -10.12 6.13
N ASN A 201 -1.93 -10.96 6.47
CA ASN A 201 -1.73 -12.26 5.81
C ASN A 201 -2.93 -13.19 6.03
N ASN A 202 -3.48 -13.27 7.25
CA ASN A 202 -4.67 -14.07 7.54
C ASN A 202 -5.89 -13.62 6.72
N VAL A 203 -6.09 -12.30 6.50
CA VAL A 203 -7.18 -11.79 5.66
C VAL A 203 -6.97 -12.20 4.19
N LEU A 204 -5.75 -12.07 3.68
CA LEU A 204 -5.44 -12.45 2.30
C LEU A 204 -5.64 -13.96 2.07
N ASP A 205 -5.20 -14.78 3.03
CA ASP A 205 -5.37 -16.24 2.97
C ASP A 205 -6.84 -16.66 3.06
N ALA A 206 -7.62 -16.01 3.92
CA ALA A 206 -9.06 -16.27 4.02
C ALA A 206 -9.82 -15.94 2.72
N ILE A 207 -9.38 -14.92 1.99
CA ILE A 207 -9.93 -14.58 0.66
C ILE A 207 -9.51 -15.65 -0.37
N LYS A 208 -8.23 -16.03 -0.37
CA LYS A 208 -7.67 -17.01 -1.30
C LYS A 208 -8.28 -18.40 -1.16
N GLU A 209 -8.59 -18.81 0.06
CA GLU A 209 -9.10 -20.16 0.37
C GLU A 209 -10.58 -20.35 0.02
N TYR A 210 -11.32 -19.27 -0.21
CA TYR A 210 -12.75 -19.38 -0.50
C TYR A 210 -13.02 -19.46 -1.98
N GLU A 211 -13.69 -20.55 -2.36
CA GLU A 211 -14.20 -20.80 -3.70
C GLU A 211 -15.61 -21.39 -3.61
N LEU A 212 -16.54 -20.81 -4.34
CA LEU A 212 -17.88 -21.36 -4.53
C LEU A 212 -18.10 -21.61 -6.01
N TYR A 213 -18.36 -22.87 -6.38
CA TYR A 213 -18.74 -23.24 -7.75
C TYR A 213 -20.25 -23.44 -7.82
N ILE A 214 -20.90 -22.73 -8.73
CA ILE A 214 -22.32 -22.86 -9.06
C ILE A 214 -22.39 -23.59 -10.41
N THR A 215 -23.03 -24.77 -10.42
CA THR A 215 -23.08 -25.65 -11.60
C THR A 215 -24.44 -25.68 -12.28
N ASP A 216 -25.51 -25.37 -11.55
CA ASP A 216 -26.87 -25.40 -12.03
C ASP A 216 -27.72 -24.42 -11.21
N ASP A 217 -27.86 -23.20 -11.74
CA ASP A 217 -28.76 -22.17 -11.18
C ASP A 217 -29.22 -21.24 -12.30
N GLU A 218 -30.47 -21.39 -12.72
CA GLU A 218 -31.07 -20.54 -13.75
C GLU A 218 -31.08 -19.05 -13.37
N ASN A 219 -31.03 -18.74 -12.08
CA ASN A 219 -31.00 -17.36 -11.59
C ASN A 219 -29.68 -16.63 -11.92
N MET A 220 -28.63 -17.36 -12.25
CA MET A 220 -27.38 -16.76 -12.73
C MET A 220 -27.60 -15.88 -13.98
N LYS A 221 -28.57 -16.21 -14.82
CA LYS A 221 -28.93 -15.43 -16.03
C LYS A 221 -29.43 -14.00 -15.71
N ASN A 222 -29.76 -13.72 -14.46
CA ASN A 222 -30.15 -12.36 -14.02
C ASN A 222 -28.93 -11.45 -13.72
N LEU A 223 -27.73 -12.04 -13.68
CA LEU A 223 -26.51 -11.27 -13.41
C LEU A 223 -26.05 -10.52 -14.66
N PRO A 224 -25.31 -9.43 -14.48
CA PRO A 224 -24.64 -8.74 -15.58
C PRO A 224 -23.73 -9.69 -16.39
N SER A 225 -23.73 -9.52 -17.71
CA SER A 225 -22.92 -10.37 -18.61
C SER A 225 -21.43 -10.29 -18.26
N SER A 226 -20.95 -9.14 -17.85
CA SER A 226 -19.56 -8.93 -17.41
C SER A 226 -19.21 -9.80 -16.19
N ALA A 227 -20.13 -9.99 -15.25
CA ALA A 227 -19.94 -10.86 -14.09
C ALA A 227 -19.90 -12.34 -14.50
N LEU A 228 -20.82 -12.79 -15.36
CA LEU A 228 -20.85 -14.16 -15.87
C LEU A 228 -19.57 -14.51 -16.64
N GLU A 229 -19.06 -13.59 -17.46
CA GLU A 229 -17.80 -13.74 -18.17
C GLU A 229 -16.62 -13.89 -17.19
N LEU A 230 -16.57 -13.09 -16.13
CA LEU A 230 -15.54 -13.18 -15.08
C LEU A 230 -15.61 -14.54 -14.38
N TYR A 231 -16.79 -14.94 -13.92
CA TYR A 231 -16.98 -16.19 -13.19
C TYR A 231 -16.67 -17.44 -14.02
N SER A 232 -17.09 -17.46 -15.29
CA SER A 232 -16.77 -18.57 -16.19
C SER A 232 -15.28 -18.63 -16.52
N SER A 233 -14.64 -17.48 -16.75
CA SER A 233 -13.19 -17.39 -16.98
C SER A 233 -12.39 -17.93 -15.78
N GLN A 234 -12.77 -17.56 -14.55
CA GLN A 234 -12.13 -18.06 -13.32
C GLN A 234 -12.42 -19.56 -13.08
N ALA A 235 -13.56 -20.05 -13.55
CA ALA A 235 -13.91 -21.46 -13.40
C ALA A 235 -13.11 -22.38 -14.35
N LYS A 236 -12.56 -21.88 -15.47
CA LYS A 236 -11.87 -22.67 -16.50
C LYS A 236 -10.66 -23.43 -15.98
N GLU A 237 -10.03 -22.98 -14.90
CA GLU A 237 -8.95 -23.72 -14.25
C GLU A 237 -9.38 -25.13 -13.83
N LYS A 238 -10.59 -25.27 -13.29
CA LYS A 238 -11.17 -26.55 -12.84
C LYS A 238 -12.14 -27.15 -13.86
N TYR A 239 -12.84 -26.30 -14.59
CA TYR A 239 -13.86 -26.68 -15.60
C TYR A 239 -13.53 -26.03 -16.95
N PRO A 240 -12.64 -26.62 -17.77
CA PRO A 240 -12.14 -26.00 -19.02
C PRO A 240 -13.24 -25.65 -20.05
N LYS A 241 -14.42 -26.25 -19.93
CA LYS A 241 -15.57 -26.01 -20.82
C LYS A 241 -16.57 -24.99 -20.25
N SER A 242 -16.24 -24.30 -19.16
CA SER A 242 -17.11 -23.29 -18.59
C SER A 242 -17.39 -22.15 -19.58
N THR A 243 -18.66 -21.74 -19.67
CA THR A 243 -19.11 -20.62 -20.49
C THR A 243 -19.89 -19.61 -19.64
N PRO A 244 -20.02 -18.35 -20.08
CA PRO A 244 -20.86 -17.38 -19.39
C PRO A 244 -22.33 -17.79 -19.32
N GLU A 245 -22.84 -18.51 -20.32
CA GLU A 245 -24.24 -18.89 -20.46
C GLU A 245 -24.63 -20.10 -19.61
N ASP A 246 -23.76 -21.13 -19.56
CA ASP A 246 -24.09 -22.42 -18.96
C ASP A 246 -23.23 -22.78 -17.75
N GLY A 247 -22.21 -21.95 -17.42
CA GLY A 247 -21.30 -22.22 -16.30
C GLY A 247 -20.40 -23.44 -16.51
N PRO A 248 -19.91 -24.09 -15.45
CA PRO A 248 -19.96 -23.69 -14.05
C PRO A 248 -19.31 -22.32 -13.77
N TRP A 249 -19.82 -21.60 -12.78
CA TRP A 249 -19.32 -20.29 -12.42
C TRP A 249 -18.55 -20.35 -11.08
N LYS A 250 -17.35 -19.76 -11.05
CA LYS A 250 -16.54 -19.65 -9.83
C LYS A 250 -16.74 -18.29 -9.19
N ILE A 251 -17.21 -18.28 -7.93
CA ILE A 251 -17.40 -17.09 -7.12
C ILE A 251 -16.33 -17.04 -6.03
N THR A 252 -15.68 -15.90 -5.88
CA THR A 252 -14.66 -15.63 -4.88
C THR A 252 -15.06 -14.44 -3.99
N LEU A 253 -14.24 -14.06 -3.01
CA LEU A 253 -14.56 -12.97 -2.07
C LEU A 253 -13.94 -11.61 -2.42
N ASP A 254 -13.28 -11.48 -3.57
CA ASP A 254 -12.89 -10.17 -4.09
C ASP A 254 -14.10 -9.40 -4.63
N ILE A 255 -14.03 -8.08 -4.58
CA ILE A 255 -15.19 -7.22 -4.88
C ILE A 255 -15.78 -7.46 -6.26
N PRO A 256 -14.99 -7.57 -7.36
CA PRO A 256 -15.56 -7.85 -8.68
C PRO A 256 -16.36 -9.15 -8.76
N SER A 257 -16.05 -10.14 -7.91
CA SER A 257 -16.76 -11.43 -7.85
C SER A 257 -17.92 -11.40 -6.85
N TYR A 258 -17.73 -10.84 -5.68
CA TYR A 258 -18.72 -10.84 -4.60
C TYR A 258 -19.92 -9.91 -4.89
N LEU A 259 -19.63 -8.68 -5.33
CA LEU A 259 -20.62 -7.62 -5.40
C LEU A 259 -21.75 -7.90 -6.41
N PRO A 260 -21.51 -8.42 -7.63
CA PRO A 260 -22.60 -8.71 -8.57
C PRO A 260 -23.63 -9.72 -8.03
N ILE A 261 -23.21 -10.71 -7.25
CA ILE A 261 -24.16 -11.62 -6.60
C ILE A 261 -25.04 -10.88 -5.60
N MET A 262 -24.46 -10.02 -4.78
CA MET A 262 -25.19 -9.26 -3.76
C MET A 262 -26.19 -8.28 -4.36
N LEU A 263 -25.87 -7.70 -5.53
CA LEU A 263 -26.71 -6.70 -6.20
C LEU A 263 -27.77 -7.31 -7.11
N HIS A 264 -27.49 -8.46 -7.75
CA HIS A 264 -28.32 -8.92 -8.87
C HIS A 264 -28.89 -10.33 -8.71
N HIS A 265 -28.31 -11.19 -7.84
CA HIS A 265 -28.83 -12.55 -7.69
C HIS A 265 -30.11 -12.58 -6.86
N PRO A 266 -31.25 -13.14 -7.36
CA PRO A 266 -32.54 -13.06 -6.68
C PRO A 266 -32.67 -13.92 -5.41
N SER A 267 -31.87 -15.02 -5.28
CA SER A 267 -31.93 -15.88 -4.09
C SER A 267 -31.32 -15.21 -2.87
N SER A 268 -32.17 -14.93 -1.86
CA SER A 268 -31.76 -14.42 -0.55
C SER A 268 -30.81 -15.39 0.16
N GLU A 269 -31.02 -16.70 0.01
CA GLU A 269 -30.18 -17.73 0.63
C GLU A 269 -28.74 -17.72 0.09
N LEU A 270 -28.56 -17.54 -1.21
CA LEU A 270 -27.22 -17.43 -1.79
C LEU A 270 -26.51 -16.15 -1.32
N ARG A 271 -27.24 -15.01 -1.31
CA ARG A 271 -26.73 -13.76 -0.79
C ARG A 271 -26.36 -13.87 0.69
N GLU A 272 -27.22 -14.50 1.52
CA GLU A 272 -26.91 -14.78 2.94
C GLU A 272 -25.63 -15.59 3.09
N LYS A 273 -25.52 -16.70 2.37
CA LYS A 273 -24.34 -17.58 2.42
C LYS A 273 -23.07 -16.78 2.13
N LEU A 274 -23.03 -16.02 1.04
CA LEU A 274 -21.88 -15.22 0.66
C LEU A 274 -21.63 -14.06 1.62
N TYR A 275 -22.66 -13.37 2.05
CA TYR A 275 -22.56 -12.28 3.04
C TYR A 275 -21.92 -12.77 4.34
N ARG A 276 -22.39 -13.88 4.92
CA ARG A 276 -21.85 -14.42 6.16
C ARG A 276 -20.38 -14.81 6.03
N VAL A 277 -19.99 -15.44 4.94
CA VAL A 277 -18.58 -15.75 4.67
C VAL A 277 -17.76 -14.46 4.51
N TYR A 278 -18.28 -13.49 3.78
CA TYR A 278 -17.60 -12.24 3.53
C TYR A 278 -17.32 -11.44 4.82
N ILE A 279 -18.30 -11.30 5.71
CA ILE A 279 -18.15 -10.54 6.96
C ILE A 279 -17.36 -11.29 8.03
N SER A 280 -17.26 -12.62 7.93
CA SER A 280 -16.50 -13.45 8.87
C SER A 280 -15.10 -13.83 8.37
N LYS A 281 -14.62 -13.18 7.30
CA LYS A 281 -13.25 -13.38 6.82
C LYS A 281 -12.24 -13.24 7.95
N ALA A 282 -11.33 -14.20 8.05
CA ALA A 282 -10.29 -14.24 9.07
C ALA A 282 -10.80 -14.10 10.51
N SER A 283 -12.02 -14.58 10.82
CA SER A 283 -12.56 -14.62 12.19
C SER A 283 -12.67 -16.04 12.75
N LEU A 284 -12.40 -17.06 11.96
CA LEU A 284 -12.51 -18.46 12.34
C LEU A 284 -11.33 -19.29 11.81
N GLY A 285 -11.14 -20.47 12.40
CA GLY A 285 -10.14 -21.45 11.95
C GLY A 285 -8.69 -20.99 12.11
N LYS A 286 -7.82 -21.43 11.21
CA LYS A 286 -6.37 -21.14 11.25
C LYS A 286 -6.03 -19.67 11.00
N ASN A 287 -6.89 -18.97 10.25
CA ASN A 287 -6.71 -17.56 9.89
C ASN A 287 -7.44 -16.61 10.88
N ASN A 288 -7.77 -17.07 12.09
CA ASN A 288 -8.54 -16.29 13.06
C ASN A 288 -7.75 -15.10 13.61
N ASN A 289 -8.24 -13.89 13.34
CA ASN A 289 -7.65 -12.63 13.78
C ASN A 289 -8.19 -12.12 15.12
N LEU A 290 -9.24 -12.71 15.70
CA LEU A 290 -9.82 -12.23 16.97
C LEU A 290 -8.79 -12.16 18.10
N PRO A 291 -7.96 -13.21 18.36
CA PRO A 291 -6.91 -13.11 19.38
C PRO A 291 -5.85 -12.04 19.07
N LEU A 292 -5.57 -11.80 17.78
CA LEU A 292 -4.62 -10.76 17.36
C LEU A 292 -5.18 -9.36 17.67
N ILE A 293 -6.49 -9.14 17.45
CA ILE A 293 -7.16 -7.87 17.76
C ILE A 293 -7.04 -7.55 19.24
N GLU A 294 -7.33 -8.52 20.11
CA GLU A 294 -7.23 -8.36 21.56
C GLU A 294 -5.80 -7.97 21.99
N GLU A 295 -4.80 -8.70 21.49
CA GLU A 295 -3.39 -8.41 21.78
C GLU A 295 -2.96 -7.04 21.22
N ILE A 296 -3.36 -6.68 20.01
CA ILE A 296 -3.06 -5.37 19.38
C ILE A 296 -3.65 -4.24 20.22
N LEU A 297 -4.91 -4.34 20.64
CA LEU A 297 -5.57 -3.30 21.44
C LEU A 297 -4.89 -3.12 22.79
N LYS A 298 -4.54 -4.23 23.46
CA LYS A 298 -3.79 -4.24 24.73
C LYS A 298 -2.42 -3.56 24.56
N LEU A 299 -1.63 -3.98 23.59
CA LEU A 299 -0.29 -3.41 23.36
C LEU A 299 -0.33 -1.93 22.97
N LYS A 300 -1.34 -1.49 22.19
CA LYS A 300 -1.56 -0.09 21.87
C LYS A 300 -1.87 0.74 23.11
N LYS A 301 -2.70 0.23 24.05
CA LYS A 301 -2.99 0.89 25.32
C LYS A 301 -1.73 0.99 26.17
N GLU A 302 -1.03 -0.12 26.38
CA GLU A 302 0.19 -0.17 27.20
C GLU A 302 1.28 0.76 26.66
N LYS A 303 1.43 0.84 25.32
CA LYS A 303 2.37 1.76 24.67
C LYS A 303 1.98 3.23 24.92
N ALA A 304 0.69 3.56 24.89
CA ALA A 304 0.22 4.91 25.21
C ALA A 304 0.48 5.27 26.68
N ASP A 305 0.28 4.31 27.60
CA ASP A 305 0.53 4.50 29.03
C ASP A 305 2.02 4.78 29.33
N ILE A 306 2.93 4.02 28.70
CA ILE A 306 4.37 4.23 28.82
C ILE A 306 4.75 5.68 28.41
N LEU A 307 4.15 6.19 27.33
CA LEU A 307 4.38 7.57 26.86
C LEU A 307 3.53 8.62 27.60
N LYS A 308 2.79 8.23 28.66
CA LYS A 308 1.94 9.11 29.50
C LYS A 308 0.75 9.72 28.77
N PHE A 309 0.25 9.07 27.70
CA PHE A 309 -1.02 9.42 27.08
C PHE A 309 -2.17 8.63 27.73
N LYS A 310 -3.35 9.25 27.85
CA LYS A 310 -4.53 8.63 28.42
C LYS A 310 -4.96 7.36 27.67
N ASN A 311 -4.81 7.36 26.35
CA ASN A 311 -5.14 6.23 25.47
C ASN A 311 -4.42 6.35 24.13
N HIS A 312 -4.54 5.32 23.28
CA HIS A 312 -3.91 5.29 21.96
C HIS A 312 -4.47 6.35 20.99
N ALA A 313 -5.73 6.76 21.13
CA ALA A 313 -6.32 7.79 20.28
C ALA A 313 -5.63 9.14 20.51
N GLU A 314 -5.43 9.55 21.78
CA GLU A 314 -4.66 10.77 22.10
C GLU A 314 -3.22 10.69 21.62
N LEU A 315 -2.54 9.55 21.81
CA LEU A 315 -1.21 9.32 21.27
C LEU A 315 -1.19 9.51 19.75
N SER A 316 -2.15 8.93 19.05
CA SER A 316 -2.28 9.03 17.59
C SER A 316 -2.56 10.46 17.10
N LEU A 317 -3.39 11.21 17.82
CA LEU A 317 -3.77 12.58 17.48
C LEU A 317 -2.63 13.59 17.70
N SER A 318 -1.66 13.28 18.57
CA SER A 318 -0.56 14.21 18.89
C SER A 318 0.26 14.65 17.68
N SER A 319 0.18 13.94 16.55
CA SER A 319 0.85 14.27 15.27
C SER A 319 -0.15 14.55 14.14
N LYS A 320 -1.43 14.78 14.42
CA LYS A 320 -2.49 14.99 13.43
C LYS A 320 -3.11 16.38 13.55
N MET A 321 -4.03 16.72 12.63
CA MET A 321 -4.67 18.04 12.58
C MET A 321 -5.72 18.24 13.67
N ALA A 322 -6.50 17.21 14.03
CA ALA A 322 -7.49 17.31 15.08
C ALA A 322 -6.80 17.52 16.44
N SER A 323 -7.30 18.48 17.21
CA SER A 323 -6.68 18.91 18.47
C SER A 323 -6.99 17.98 19.65
N SER A 324 -8.09 17.26 19.61
CA SER A 324 -8.55 16.38 20.70
C SER A 324 -9.46 15.26 20.21
N VAL A 325 -9.60 14.21 21.02
CA VAL A 325 -10.58 13.13 20.81
C VAL A 325 -11.99 13.68 20.85
N GLU A 326 -12.28 14.63 21.75
CA GLU A 326 -13.60 15.27 21.87
C GLU A 326 -14.00 16.01 20.59
N GLU A 327 -13.07 16.71 19.93
CA GLU A 327 -13.35 17.36 18.63
C GLU A 327 -13.82 16.37 17.58
N ILE A 328 -13.17 15.18 17.52
CA ILE A 328 -13.54 14.12 16.60
C ILE A 328 -14.90 13.51 16.98
N GLU A 329 -15.12 13.23 18.25
CA GLU A 329 -16.40 12.68 18.73
C GLU A 329 -17.56 13.63 18.45
N ASN A 330 -17.39 14.93 18.67
CA ASN A 330 -18.39 15.95 18.36
C ASN A 330 -18.71 15.98 16.87
N LEU A 331 -17.70 15.94 15.99
CA LEU A 331 -17.91 15.86 14.54
C LEU A 331 -18.65 14.59 14.15
N LEU A 332 -18.23 13.42 14.65
CA LEU A 332 -18.87 12.14 14.33
C LEU A 332 -20.31 12.08 14.83
N ASN A 333 -20.60 12.56 16.03
CA ASN A 333 -21.95 12.61 16.59
C ASN A 333 -22.85 13.55 15.76
N MET A 334 -22.35 14.73 15.42
CA MET A 334 -23.07 15.66 14.54
C MET A 334 -23.40 15.03 13.19
N LEU A 335 -22.43 14.34 12.56
CA LEU A 335 -22.64 13.65 11.28
C LEU A 335 -23.68 12.51 11.44
N ALA A 336 -23.58 11.71 12.49
CA ALA A 336 -24.50 10.62 12.78
C ALA A 336 -25.95 11.14 12.97
N ASP A 337 -26.13 12.20 13.76
CA ASP A 337 -27.43 12.82 14.00
C ASP A 337 -28.06 13.36 12.70
N LYS A 338 -27.25 13.99 11.85
CA LYS A 338 -27.70 14.49 10.55
C LYS A 338 -27.99 13.38 9.54
N ALA A 339 -27.19 12.32 9.50
CA ALA A 339 -27.34 11.22 8.54
C ALA A 339 -28.50 10.26 8.90
N LYS A 340 -28.74 10.00 10.21
CA LYS A 340 -29.70 9.02 10.69
C LYS A 340 -31.12 9.17 10.12
N PRO A 341 -31.74 10.37 10.07
CA PRO A 341 -33.08 10.53 9.49
C PRO A 341 -33.14 10.15 8.01
N PHE A 342 -32.10 10.45 7.26
CA PHE A 342 -32.00 10.10 5.82
C PHE A 342 -31.82 8.58 5.65
N ALA A 343 -30.94 7.96 6.42
CA ALA A 343 -30.75 6.51 6.40
C ALA A 343 -32.04 5.75 6.74
N LEU A 344 -32.81 6.22 7.73
CA LEU A 344 -34.10 5.63 8.07
C LEU A 344 -35.12 5.78 6.94
N ARG A 345 -35.18 6.96 6.31
CA ARG A 345 -36.04 7.21 5.15
C ARG A 345 -35.68 6.29 3.98
N ASP A 346 -34.39 6.18 3.66
CA ASP A 346 -33.92 5.39 2.53
C ASP A 346 -34.18 3.89 2.76
N ASN A 347 -33.93 3.38 3.98
CA ASN A 347 -34.30 2.02 4.34
C ASN A 347 -35.82 1.74 4.26
N ASN A 348 -36.65 2.69 4.69
CA ASN A 348 -38.09 2.58 4.56
C ASN A 348 -38.57 2.57 3.09
N ASN A 349 -37.94 3.36 2.22
CA ASN A 349 -38.21 3.36 0.79
C ASN A 349 -37.84 2.02 0.15
N ILE A 350 -36.66 1.48 0.48
CA ILE A 350 -36.21 0.16 0.01
C ILE A 350 -37.19 -0.93 0.47
N LYS A 351 -37.58 -0.93 1.74
CA LYS A 351 -38.53 -1.90 2.28
C LYS A 351 -39.90 -1.81 1.60
N LYS A 352 -40.45 -0.61 1.48
CA LYS A 352 -41.72 -0.39 0.80
C LYS A 352 -41.71 -0.90 -0.64
N TYR A 353 -40.64 -0.64 -1.36
CA TYR A 353 -40.47 -1.13 -2.71
C TYR A 353 -40.38 -2.66 -2.78
N ALA A 354 -39.61 -3.26 -1.87
CA ALA A 354 -39.49 -4.71 -1.77
C ALA A 354 -40.83 -5.39 -1.47
N ASP A 355 -41.62 -4.83 -0.55
CA ASP A 355 -42.95 -5.31 -0.22
C ASP A 355 -43.91 -5.21 -1.41
N GLU A 356 -43.88 -4.08 -2.13
CA GLU A 356 -44.69 -3.84 -3.33
C GLU A 356 -44.39 -4.88 -4.43
N ILE A 357 -43.12 -5.10 -4.75
CA ILE A 357 -42.72 -5.99 -5.84
C ILE A 357 -42.90 -7.47 -5.46
N SER A 358 -42.62 -7.85 -4.22
CA SER A 358 -42.79 -9.23 -3.77
C SER A 358 -44.23 -9.64 -3.47
N GLY A 359 -45.15 -8.67 -3.33
CA GLY A 359 -46.50 -8.91 -2.87
C GLY A 359 -46.61 -9.41 -1.43
N LYS A 360 -45.58 -9.27 -0.63
CA LYS A 360 -45.47 -9.76 0.75
C LYS A 360 -44.78 -8.71 1.64
N CYS A 361 -45.13 -8.67 2.92
CA CYS A 361 -44.35 -7.91 3.90
C CYS A 361 -43.03 -8.66 4.20
N LEU A 362 -41.92 -8.16 3.65
CA LEU A 362 -40.59 -8.76 3.83
C LEU A 362 -39.92 -8.21 5.07
N ASP A 363 -39.25 -9.07 5.81
CA ASP A 363 -38.27 -8.66 6.83
C ASP A 363 -36.88 -8.69 6.17
N LEU A 364 -36.41 -7.49 5.76
CA LEU A 364 -35.16 -7.37 5.00
C LEU A 364 -33.95 -7.54 5.93
N ASN A 365 -33.12 -8.50 5.60
CA ASN A 365 -31.82 -8.71 6.23
C ASN A 365 -30.73 -7.88 5.57
N LEU A 366 -29.55 -7.81 6.19
CA LEU A 366 -28.42 -7.03 5.66
C LEU A 366 -27.96 -7.49 4.28
N TRP A 367 -28.12 -8.76 3.93
CA TRP A 367 -27.81 -9.30 2.60
C TRP A 367 -28.90 -9.03 1.54
N ASP A 368 -30.08 -8.58 1.97
CA ASP A 368 -31.19 -8.23 1.06
C ASP A 368 -31.16 -6.76 0.68
N ILE A 369 -30.64 -5.89 1.53
CA ILE A 369 -30.56 -4.45 1.30
C ILE A 369 -29.85 -4.07 -0.01
N PRO A 370 -28.65 -4.61 -0.34
CA PRO A 370 -27.97 -4.30 -1.60
C PRO A 370 -28.82 -4.65 -2.83
N TYR A 371 -29.47 -5.81 -2.82
CA TYR A 371 -30.31 -6.29 -3.91
C TYR A 371 -31.51 -5.38 -4.14
N TRP A 372 -32.27 -5.08 -3.10
CA TRP A 372 -33.46 -4.24 -3.21
C TRP A 372 -33.13 -2.77 -3.46
N SER A 373 -32.02 -2.28 -2.93
CA SER A 373 -31.50 -0.95 -3.23
C SER A 373 -31.16 -0.79 -4.71
N GLU A 374 -30.50 -1.79 -5.31
CA GLU A 374 -30.18 -1.77 -6.75
C GLU A 374 -31.44 -1.82 -7.59
N ARG A 375 -32.42 -2.67 -7.25
CA ARG A 375 -33.73 -2.72 -7.95
C ARG A 375 -34.51 -1.39 -7.84
N LEU A 376 -34.50 -0.74 -6.67
CA LEU A 376 -35.13 0.57 -6.50
C LEU A 376 -34.42 1.64 -7.35
N LYS A 377 -33.09 1.64 -7.34
CA LYS A 377 -32.27 2.55 -8.16
C LYS A 377 -32.56 2.38 -9.65
N GLU A 378 -32.64 1.15 -10.16
CA GLU A 378 -33.01 0.87 -11.54
C GLU A 378 -34.42 1.38 -11.91
N LYS A 379 -35.37 1.21 -10.97
CA LYS A 379 -36.73 1.73 -11.15
C LYS A 379 -36.76 3.27 -11.20
N GLU A 380 -36.09 3.92 -10.25
CA GLU A 380 -36.13 5.39 -10.13
C GLU A 380 -35.37 6.08 -11.27
N LEU A 381 -34.24 5.55 -11.66
CA LEU A 381 -33.39 6.11 -12.71
C LEU A 381 -33.79 5.62 -14.11
N GLN A 382 -34.60 4.58 -14.22
CA GLN A 382 -34.96 3.89 -15.48
C GLN A 382 -33.69 3.49 -16.28
N PHE A 383 -32.67 3.02 -15.59
CA PHE A 383 -31.35 2.81 -16.12
C PHE A 383 -30.62 1.72 -15.28
N LYS A 384 -29.84 0.87 -15.95
CA LYS A 384 -28.99 -0.16 -15.33
C LYS A 384 -27.51 0.25 -15.41
N GLU A 385 -26.78 0.07 -14.33
CA GLU A 385 -25.35 0.41 -14.29
C GLU A 385 -24.53 -0.32 -15.37
N GLU A 386 -24.91 -1.54 -15.73
CA GLU A 386 -24.30 -2.29 -16.82
C GLU A 386 -24.34 -1.56 -18.18
N GLU A 387 -25.34 -0.72 -18.39
CA GLU A 387 -25.47 0.10 -19.61
C GLU A 387 -24.42 1.22 -19.70
N LEU A 388 -23.82 1.63 -18.55
CA LEU A 388 -22.72 2.60 -18.51
C LEU A 388 -21.36 1.98 -18.81
N LYS A 389 -21.14 0.73 -18.45
CA LYS A 389 -19.83 0.09 -18.57
C LYS A 389 -19.20 0.19 -19.95
N PRO A 390 -19.92 0.04 -21.08
CA PRO A 390 -19.36 0.23 -22.41
C PRO A 390 -18.74 1.61 -22.66
N TYR A 391 -19.17 2.63 -21.92
CA TYR A 391 -18.65 4.00 -22.00
C TYR A 391 -17.45 4.24 -21.07
N LEU A 392 -17.15 3.26 -20.19
CA LEU A 392 -16.15 3.38 -19.15
C LEU A 392 -15.02 2.31 -19.27
N PRO A 393 -14.45 2.08 -20.48
CA PRO A 393 -13.23 1.27 -20.54
C PRO A 393 -12.09 2.03 -19.89
N LEU A 394 -11.21 1.32 -19.16
CA LEU A 394 -10.13 1.92 -18.37
C LEU A 394 -9.33 2.98 -19.14
N ASN A 395 -8.93 2.70 -20.37
CA ASN A 395 -8.12 3.64 -21.16
C ASN A 395 -8.88 4.96 -21.42
N GLN A 396 -10.18 4.90 -21.73
CA GLN A 396 -11.02 6.10 -21.93
C GLN A 396 -11.19 6.90 -20.63
N VAL A 397 -11.34 6.20 -19.51
CA VAL A 397 -11.42 6.83 -18.17
C VAL A 397 -10.10 7.54 -17.84
N LEU A 398 -8.96 6.91 -18.14
CA LEU A 398 -7.64 7.53 -17.96
C LEU A 398 -7.47 8.77 -18.84
N ASP A 399 -7.87 8.71 -20.11
CA ASP A 399 -7.82 9.87 -21.02
C ASP A 399 -8.67 11.03 -20.49
N GLY A 400 -9.87 10.74 -19.97
CA GLY A 400 -10.75 11.73 -19.33
C GLY A 400 -10.10 12.34 -18.08
N LEU A 401 -9.57 11.51 -17.20
CA LEU A 401 -8.86 11.94 -15.98
C LEU A 401 -7.66 12.84 -16.31
N PHE A 402 -6.84 12.42 -17.28
CA PHE A 402 -5.65 13.17 -17.66
C PHE A 402 -5.97 14.50 -18.34
N ASN A 403 -7.07 14.57 -19.10
CA ASN A 403 -7.56 15.84 -19.65
C ASN A 403 -8.02 16.80 -18.54
N ILE A 404 -8.76 16.32 -17.53
CA ILE A 404 -9.14 17.12 -16.37
C ILE A 404 -7.89 17.62 -15.62
N ALA A 405 -6.93 16.74 -15.37
CA ALA A 405 -5.68 17.12 -14.71
C ALA A 405 -4.88 18.17 -15.52
N LYS A 406 -4.86 18.01 -16.85
CA LYS A 406 -4.26 18.99 -17.75
C LYS A 406 -4.91 20.37 -17.62
N ASP A 407 -6.24 20.42 -17.65
CA ASP A 407 -6.98 21.67 -17.63
C ASP A 407 -6.88 22.38 -16.26
N LEU A 408 -6.87 21.61 -15.16
CA LEU A 408 -6.80 22.15 -13.80
C LEU A 408 -5.37 22.53 -13.38
N PHE A 409 -4.39 21.75 -13.74
CA PHE A 409 -3.02 21.87 -13.19
C PHE A 409 -1.96 22.20 -14.24
N ASN A 410 -2.33 22.35 -15.51
CA ASN A 410 -1.41 22.62 -16.62
C ASN A 410 -0.29 21.56 -16.73
N ILE A 411 -0.65 20.28 -16.55
CA ILE A 411 0.25 19.15 -16.64
C ILE A 411 -0.12 18.24 -17.82
N LYS A 412 0.89 17.55 -18.36
CA LYS A 412 0.73 16.51 -19.38
C LYS A 412 1.14 15.18 -18.79
N ILE A 413 0.26 14.17 -18.88
CA ILE A 413 0.52 12.81 -18.43
C ILE A 413 0.71 11.93 -19.67
N VAL A 414 1.80 11.16 -19.70
CA VAL A 414 2.19 10.34 -20.85
C VAL A 414 2.42 8.91 -20.38
N GLU A 415 1.68 7.96 -20.95
CA GLU A 415 1.96 6.54 -20.73
C GLU A 415 3.28 6.16 -21.39
N ARG A 416 4.12 5.42 -20.65
CA ARG A 416 5.38 4.89 -21.16
C ARG A 416 5.18 3.44 -21.60
N ASP A 417 5.75 3.08 -22.72
CA ASP A 417 5.74 1.69 -23.19
C ASP A 417 6.74 0.86 -22.37
N ASN A 418 6.22 0.09 -21.42
CA ASN A 418 7.04 -0.71 -20.50
C ASN A 418 7.99 -1.68 -21.21
N VAL A 419 7.62 -2.17 -22.38
CA VAL A 419 8.43 -3.12 -23.17
C VAL A 419 9.52 -2.40 -23.95
N LYS A 420 9.14 -1.39 -24.74
CA LYS A 420 10.09 -0.65 -25.60
C LYS A 420 11.08 0.18 -24.79
N GLU A 421 10.59 0.79 -23.70
CA GLU A 421 11.37 1.70 -22.87
C GLU A 421 12.01 1.00 -21.67
N LYS A 422 11.84 -0.33 -21.56
CA LYS A 422 12.42 -1.18 -20.51
C LYS A 422 12.06 -0.73 -19.09
N ILE A 423 10.83 -0.23 -18.92
CA ILE A 423 10.31 0.10 -17.59
C ILE A 423 9.97 -1.20 -16.86
N ASP A 424 10.53 -1.36 -15.68
CA ASP A 424 10.35 -2.57 -14.90
C ASP A 424 9.06 -2.50 -14.08
N VAL A 425 8.25 -3.56 -14.13
CA VAL A 425 6.95 -3.69 -13.45
C VAL A 425 6.81 -5.07 -12.82
N TRP A 426 6.02 -5.18 -11.75
CA TRP A 426 5.83 -6.45 -11.01
C TRP A 426 4.78 -7.38 -11.61
N ASN A 427 3.92 -6.85 -12.49
CA ASN A 427 2.89 -7.60 -13.22
C ASN A 427 2.69 -6.96 -14.60
N GLU A 428 2.28 -7.75 -15.60
CA GLU A 428 2.11 -7.29 -16.99
C GLU A 428 1.01 -6.24 -17.17
N ASP A 429 0.01 -6.22 -16.29
CA ASP A 429 -1.09 -5.26 -16.31
C ASP A 429 -0.72 -3.88 -15.73
N VAL A 430 0.43 -3.76 -15.09
CA VAL A 430 0.87 -2.50 -14.48
C VAL A 430 1.32 -1.53 -15.55
N LYS A 431 0.76 -0.31 -15.48
CA LYS A 431 1.11 0.81 -16.37
C LYS A 431 2.04 1.78 -15.66
N PHE A 432 2.86 2.49 -16.43
CA PHE A 432 3.74 3.54 -15.92
C PHE A 432 3.52 4.83 -16.70
N PHE A 433 3.46 5.94 -15.96
CA PHE A 433 3.18 7.26 -16.52
C PHE A 433 4.20 8.28 -16.04
N ASP A 434 4.62 9.16 -16.96
CA ASP A 434 5.38 10.36 -16.64
C ASP A 434 4.48 11.59 -16.66
N ILE A 435 4.76 12.54 -15.77
CA ILE A 435 4.06 13.81 -15.64
C ILE A 435 5.02 14.93 -16.02
N TYR A 436 4.58 15.78 -16.94
CA TYR A 436 5.32 16.95 -17.42
C TYR A 436 4.56 18.24 -17.12
N ASP A 437 5.27 19.27 -16.73
CA ASP A 437 4.74 20.64 -16.72
C ASP A 437 4.66 21.16 -18.16
N ILE A 438 3.45 21.57 -18.59
CA ILE A 438 3.23 22.00 -20.00
C ILE A 438 3.99 23.28 -20.33
N SER A 439 4.13 24.20 -19.36
CA SER A 439 4.77 25.51 -19.59
C SER A 439 6.26 25.38 -19.83
N THR A 440 6.90 24.41 -19.18
CA THR A 440 8.37 24.25 -19.20
C THR A 440 8.82 23.01 -19.96
N ASP A 441 7.90 22.12 -20.33
CA ASP A 441 8.15 20.75 -20.86
C ASP A 441 9.08 19.91 -19.98
N GLN A 442 9.15 20.25 -18.68
CA GLN A 442 9.97 19.51 -17.73
C GLN A 442 9.21 18.31 -17.17
N HIS A 443 9.86 17.16 -17.15
CA HIS A 443 9.41 16.00 -16.40
C HIS A 443 9.46 16.32 -14.90
N ILE A 444 8.33 16.24 -14.19
CA ILE A 444 8.20 16.65 -12.79
C ILE A 444 7.92 15.49 -11.83
N ALA A 445 7.23 14.44 -12.27
CA ALA A 445 6.84 13.28 -11.45
C ALA A 445 6.54 12.06 -12.33
N SER A 446 6.38 10.89 -11.71
CA SER A 446 5.91 9.68 -12.38
C SER A 446 5.02 8.86 -11.43
N PHE A 447 4.26 7.92 -11.96
CA PHE A 447 3.54 6.95 -11.15
C PHE A 447 3.33 5.62 -11.86
N TYR A 448 3.24 4.56 -11.06
CA TYR A 448 2.75 3.26 -11.47
C TYR A 448 1.25 3.18 -11.21
N LEU A 449 0.50 2.56 -12.11
CA LEU A 449 -0.90 2.20 -11.92
C LEU A 449 -1.05 0.69 -12.02
N ASP A 450 -1.50 0.07 -10.95
CA ASP A 450 -1.88 -1.35 -10.88
C ASP A 450 -3.40 -1.44 -10.73
N PRO A 451 -4.15 -1.58 -11.84
CA PRO A 451 -5.59 -1.32 -11.84
C PRO A 451 -6.44 -2.51 -11.38
N TYR A 452 -5.95 -3.77 -11.51
CA TYR A 452 -6.82 -4.94 -11.44
C TYR A 452 -6.65 -5.78 -10.18
N SER A 453 -7.73 -6.46 -9.79
CA SER A 453 -7.73 -7.45 -8.72
C SER A 453 -6.94 -8.71 -9.12
N ARG A 454 -6.18 -9.24 -8.17
CA ARG A 454 -5.48 -10.55 -8.28
C ARG A 454 -5.64 -11.29 -6.95
N PRO A 455 -6.75 -12.02 -6.77
CA PRO A 455 -7.05 -12.72 -5.51
C PRO A 455 -5.92 -13.66 -5.07
N GLY A 456 -5.55 -13.60 -3.79
CA GLY A 456 -4.49 -14.43 -3.20
C GLY A 456 -3.05 -13.98 -3.44
N GLU A 457 -2.82 -13.05 -4.35
CA GLU A 457 -1.50 -12.46 -4.63
C GLU A 457 -1.44 -10.99 -4.19
N LYS A 458 -2.50 -10.24 -4.43
CA LYS A 458 -2.61 -8.80 -4.17
C LYS A 458 -3.62 -8.54 -3.06
N LYS A 459 -3.27 -7.67 -2.11
CA LYS A 459 -4.17 -7.23 -1.06
C LYS A 459 -5.38 -6.50 -1.64
N GLY A 460 -6.54 -6.70 -1.04
CA GLY A 460 -7.77 -6.02 -1.45
C GLY A 460 -7.81 -4.56 -1.00
N GLY A 461 -8.75 -3.79 -1.56
CA GLY A 461 -8.88 -2.35 -1.37
C GLY A 461 -8.13 -1.56 -2.43
N ALA A 462 -8.15 -0.23 -2.32
CA ALA A 462 -7.34 0.64 -3.15
C ALA A 462 -6.45 1.51 -2.26
N TRP A 463 -5.30 1.92 -2.75
CA TRP A 463 -4.39 2.80 -2.00
C TRP A 463 -3.35 3.46 -2.90
N MET A 464 -2.91 4.63 -2.49
CA MET A 464 -1.69 5.25 -2.98
C MET A 464 -0.54 5.02 -1.98
N ASN A 465 0.67 4.83 -2.48
CA ASN A 465 1.88 4.80 -1.66
C ASN A 465 3.06 5.44 -2.41
N GLY A 466 4.06 5.94 -1.67
CA GLY A 466 5.30 6.44 -2.26
C GLY A 466 6.19 5.31 -2.77
N CYS A 467 6.72 5.46 -3.98
CA CYS A 467 7.82 4.66 -4.51
C CYS A 467 9.16 5.37 -4.26
N LEU A 468 9.23 6.62 -4.70
CA LEU A 468 10.35 7.53 -4.47
C LEU A 468 9.82 8.87 -4.01
N ASP A 469 10.36 9.38 -2.91
CA ASP A 469 10.02 10.71 -2.43
C ASP A 469 10.76 11.79 -3.21
N LYS A 470 10.09 12.95 -3.39
CA LYS A 470 10.75 14.13 -3.96
C LYS A 470 11.86 14.60 -3.04
N SER A 471 13.08 14.67 -3.56
CA SER A 471 14.21 15.22 -2.82
C SER A 471 15.10 16.04 -3.75
N LYS A 472 15.23 17.32 -3.45
CA LYS A 472 16.23 18.18 -4.11
C LYS A 472 17.66 17.75 -3.73
N TYR A 473 17.83 17.29 -2.51
CA TYR A 473 19.13 16.90 -1.97
C TYR A 473 19.64 15.60 -2.63
N LEU A 474 18.76 14.63 -2.83
CA LEU A 474 19.04 13.38 -3.55
C LEU A 474 18.89 13.50 -5.06
N ASN A 475 18.49 14.67 -5.58
CA ASN A 475 18.13 14.89 -6.98
C ASN A 475 17.10 13.86 -7.49
N LYS A 476 16.09 13.55 -6.66
CA LYS A 476 15.03 12.59 -6.97
C LYS A 476 13.72 13.29 -7.29
N LYS A 477 13.07 12.82 -8.35
CA LYS A 477 11.68 13.16 -8.68
C LYS A 477 10.74 12.20 -7.95
N PRO A 478 9.54 12.64 -7.56
CA PRO A 478 8.59 11.77 -6.90
C PRO A 478 8.05 10.72 -7.87
N VAL A 479 7.87 9.51 -7.34
CA VAL A 479 7.20 8.41 -8.02
C VAL A 479 6.21 7.78 -7.05
N ALA A 480 4.94 7.65 -7.46
CA ALA A 480 3.88 7.05 -6.67
C ALA A 480 3.49 5.67 -7.20
N TYR A 481 2.93 4.84 -6.31
CA TYR A 481 2.17 3.65 -6.64
C TYR A 481 0.68 3.97 -6.47
N LEU A 482 -0.11 3.82 -7.53
CA LEU A 482 -1.57 3.85 -7.47
C LEU A 482 -2.08 2.42 -7.66
N ILE A 483 -2.68 1.87 -6.62
CA ILE A 483 -3.10 0.48 -6.57
C ILE A 483 -4.62 0.43 -6.45
N CYS A 484 -5.27 -0.20 -7.43
CA CYS A 484 -6.70 -0.47 -7.44
C CYS A 484 -6.96 -1.98 -7.48
N ASN A 485 -8.19 -2.40 -7.30
CA ASN A 485 -8.64 -3.78 -7.38
C ASN A 485 -9.92 -3.87 -8.22
N GLY A 486 -9.90 -3.24 -9.40
CA GLY A 486 -10.98 -3.28 -10.37
C GLY A 486 -11.09 -4.60 -11.11
N SER A 487 -12.12 -4.71 -11.92
CA SER A 487 -12.38 -5.87 -12.76
C SER A 487 -11.30 -6.04 -13.82
N PRO A 488 -10.65 -7.22 -13.94
CA PRO A 488 -9.60 -7.43 -14.92
C PRO A 488 -10.16 -7.53 -16.35
N PRO A 489 -9.32 -7.34 -17.39
CA PRO A 489 -9.69 -7.68 -18.77
C PRO A 489 -9.93 -9.17 -18.90
N ILE A 490 -10.81 -9.56 -19.82
CA ILE A 490 -11.19 -10.97 -20.04
C ILE A 490 -10.58 -11.47 -21.35
N LYS A 491 -9.77 -12.52 -21.25
CA LYS A 491 -9.23 -13.21 -22.42
C LYS A 491 -10.25 -14.22 -22.92
N LYS A 492 -10.72 -14.04 -24.16
CA LYS A 492 -11.65 -14.94 -24.83
C LYS A 492 -10.93 -16.16 -25.42
N ASP A 493 -11.70 -17.21 -25.75
CA ASP A 493 -11.16 -18.47 -26.31
C ASP A 493 -10.54 -18.28 -27.71
N ASP A 494 -10.96 -17.27 -28.46
CA ASP A 494 -10.37 -16.87 -29.75
C ASP A 494 -9.05 -16.08 -29.61
N GLY A 495 -8.58 -15.89 -28.39
CA GLY A 495 -7.37 -15.14 -28.08
C GLY A 495 -7.57 -13.62 -28.02
N THR A 496 -8.76 -13.09 -28.32
CA THR A 496 -9.05 -11.66 -28.18
C THR A 496 -9.18 -11.27 -26.70
N ILE A 497 -8.80 -10.05 -26.38
CA ILE A 497 -8.92 -9.50 -25.02
C ILE A 497 -10.06 -8.49 -25.00
N LYS A 498 -11.11 -8.80 -24.22
CA LYS A 498 -12.14 -7.82 -23.89
C LYS A 498 -11.57 -6.85 -22.85
N PRO A 499 -11.56 -5.54 -23.13
CA PRO A 499 -11.00 -4.59 -22.18
C PRO A 499 -11.77 -4.60 -20.85
N SER A 500 -11.11 -4.20 -19.78
CA SER A 500 -11.76 -3.92 -18.50
C SER A 500 -12.78 -2.79 -18.69
N LEU A 501 -14.03 -3.08 -18.37
CA LEU A 501 -15.12 -2.11 -18.35
C LEU A 501 -15.43 -1.78 -16.90
N MET A 502 -15.21 -0.54 -16.52
CA MET A 502 -15.32 -0.08 -15.13
C MET A 502 -16.78 0.18 -14.74
N THR A 503 -17.12 -0.13 -13.49
CA THR A 503 -18.29 0.45 -12.83
C THR A 503 -18.02 1.92 -12.51
N PHE A 504 -19.08 2.71 -12.31
CA PHE A 504 -18.92 4.12 -11.90
C PHE A 504 -18.11 4.23 -10.58
N ARG A 505 -18.34 3.31 -9.65
CA ARG A 505 -17.59 3.24 -8.38
C ARG A 505 -16.10 2.97 -8.57
N GLU A 506 -15.74 2.13 -9.53
CA GLU A 506 -14.31 1.90 -9.85
C GLU A 506 -13.68 3.16 -10.46
N VAL A 507 -14.44 3.94 -11.25
CA VAL A 507 -13.99 5.25 -11.75
C VAL A 507 -13.76 6.22 -10.58
N GLU A 508 -14.72 6.35 -9.65
CA GLU A 508 -14.56 7.18 -8.45
C GLU A 508 -13.33 6.78 -7.65
N THR A 509 -13.09 5.48 -7.47
CA THR A 509 -11.92 4.96 -6.76
C THR A 509 -10.62 5.36 -7.48
N LEU A 510 -10.55 5.19 -8.79
CA LEU A 510 -9.37 5.58 -9.57
C LEU A 510 -9.07 7.08 -9.43
N PHE A 511 -10.10 7.94 -9.53
CA PHE A 511 -9.97 9.39 -9.33
C PHE A 511 -9.51 9.74 -7.91
N HIS A 512 -10.02 9.01 -6.90
CA HIS A 512 -9.64 9.19 -5.51
C HIS A 512 -8.15 8.86 -5.28
N GLU A 513 -7.69 7.70 -5.75
CA GLU A 513 -6.28 7.30 -5.61
C GLU A 513 -5.34 8.21 -6.42
N PHE A 514 -5.76 8.64 -7.60
CA PHE A 514 -5.02 9.62 -8.38
C PHE A 514 -4.93 10.97 -7.66
N GLY A 515 -5.97 11.36 -6.94
CA GLY A 515 -5.99 12.57 -6.12
C GLY A 515 -4.97 12.55 -4.97
N HIS A 516 -4.62 11.37 -4.47
CA HIS A 516 -3.56 11.20 -3.48
C HIS A 516 -2.16 11.28 -4.10
N GLY A 517 -1.99 10.77 -5.32
CA GLY A 517 -0.71 10.75 -6.04
C GLY A 517 -0.35 12.09 -6.64
#